data_a3d03a662c4d76e1de34fe1e9f0762f3
#
_entry.id   a3d03a662c4d76e1de34fe1e9f0762f3
#
_cell.length_a   1.000
_cell.length_b   1.000
_cell.length_c   1.000
_cell.angle_alpha   90.00
_cell.angle_beta   90.00
_cell.angle_gamma   90.00
#
_symmetry.space_group_name_H-M   'P 1'
#
loop_
_entity.id
_entity.type
_entity.pdbx_description
1 polymer ?
#
loop_
_entity_poly.entity_id
_entity_poly.type
_entity_poly.pdbx_seq_one_letter_code
_entity_poly.pdbx_strand_id
1 'polypeptide(L)'
;MGQQIYKGRIVDLRVERVTLPNGTAVDLELMHHPGASAVVAVDDGGRVVLIRQYRHAAGGYIWELPAGILDAPDEPPESCAARELAEEAGVEARELTHLGTIFTTPGFCDERIHLFLARGLRQAEHGHEADEVIAEIARLPLAEALAMVRRGEIVDGKTIAGLHLAAAALAAA
;
A
#
# COMPACT_ATOMS: atom_id res chain seq x y z
N MET A 1 -2.40 -0.16 29.79
CA MET A 1 -1.91 0.96 28.96
C MET A 1 -0.42 0.77 28.78
N GLY A 2 0.06 0.80 27.55
CA GLY A 2 1.48 0.63 27.25
C GLY A 2 2.29 1.89 27.58
N GLN A 3 3.60 1.73 27.78
CA GLN A 3 4.54 2.84 27.89
C GLN A 3 4.87 3.35 26.50
N GLN A 4 4.53 4.61 26.18
CA GLN A 4 4.94 5.25 24.93
C GLN A 4 6.44 5.52 24.97
N ILE A 5 7.17 4.99 24.01
CA ILE A 5 8.63 5.16 23.89
C ILE A 5 8.96 6.31 22.95
N TYR A 6 8.25 6.38 21.80
CA TYR A 6 8.42 7.43 20.80
C TYR A 6 7.09 7.68 20.09
N LYS A 7 6.81 8.94 19.78
CA LYS A 7 5.71 9.33 18.89
C LYS A 7 6.20 10.40 17.92
N GLY A 8 6.24 10.05 16.64
CA GLY A 8 6.50 10.95 15.52
C GLY A 8 5.23 11.20 14.69
N ARG A 9 5.42 11.62 13.44
CA ARG A 9 4.33 11.83 12.47
C ARG A 9 3.63 10.50 12.12
N ILE A 10 4.40 9.45 11.87
CA ILE A 10 3.93 8.13 11.43
C ILE A 10 4.13 7.07 12.53
N VAL A 11 5.28 7.08 13.17
CA VAL A 11 5.67 6.05 14.16
C VAL A 11 5.14 6.39 15.53
N ASP A 12 4.34 5.49 16.13
CA ASP A 12 3.94 5.49 17.54
C ASP A 12 4.41 4.16 18.15
N LEU A 13 5.63 4.20 18.74
CA LEU A 13 6.26 3.02 19.34
C LEU A 13 5.92 2.94 20.82
N ARG A 14 5.42 1.78 21.25
CA ARG A 14 5.05 1.50 22.64
C ARG A 14 5.61 0.17 23.12
N VAL A 15 5.82 0.06 24.42
CA VAL A 15 5.99 -1.22 25.11
C VAL A 15 4.69 -1.55 25.84
N GLU A 16 4.08 -2.67 25.50
CA GLU A 16 2.78 -3.08 26.06
C GLU A 16 2.88 -4.38 26.82
N ARG A 17 2.41 -4.36 28.09
CA ARG A 17 2.25 -5.58 28.88
C ARG A 17 0.99 -6.30 28.43
N VAL A 18 1.15 -7.50 27.86
CA VAL A 18 0.05 -8.32 27.36
C VAL A 18 0.08 -9.71 28.00
N THR A 19 -1.08 -10.34 28.09
CA THR A 19 -1.19 -11.76 28.44
C THR A 19 -1.50 -12.54 27.18
N LEU A 20 -0.60 -13.43 26.80
CA LEU A 20 -0.74 -14.28 25.62
C LEU A 20 -1.86 -15.34 25.85
N PRO A 21 -2.41 -15.95 24.77
CA PRO A 21 -3.46 -16.98 24.90
C PRO A 21 -3.09 -18.19 25.77
N ASN A 22 -1.79 -18.46 25.94
CA ASN A 22 -1.27 -19.52 26.82
C ASN A 22 -1.14 -19.08 28.30
N GLY A 23 -1.58 -17.85 28.65
CA GLY A 23 -1.51 -17.29 29.99
C GLY A 23 -0.17 -16.63 30.37
N THR A 24 0.82 -16.63 29.48
CA THR A 24 2.13 -16.00 29.74
C THR A 24 2.02 -14.48 29.61
N ALA A 25 2.47 -13.75 30.61
CA ALA A 25 2.55 -12.29 30.55
C ALA A 25 3.92 -11.84 30.02
N VAL A 26 3.92 -11.04 28.96
CA VAL A 26 5.12 -10.54 28.28
C VAL A 26 5.00 -9.03 28.01
N ASP A 27 6.15 -8.38 27.85
CA ASP A 27 6.22 -7.02 27.31
C ASP A 27 6.54 -7.09 25.81
N LEU A 28 5.70 -6.49 24.99
CA LEU A 28 5.86 -6.44 23.54
C LEU A 28 6.19 -5.01 23.10
N GLU A 29 7.18 -4.90 22.23
CA GLU A 29 7.47 -3.65 21.50
C GLU A 29 6.55 -3.62 20.28
N LEU A 30 5.64 -2.64 20.23
CA LEU A 30 4.64 -2.52 19.17
C LEU A 30 4.69 -1.14 18.55
N MET A 31 4.65 -1.12 17.21
CA MET A 31 4.47 0.07 16.41
C MET A 31 3.02 0.17 15.97
N HIS A 32 2.35 1.25 16.38
CA HIS A 32 0.99 1.56 15.95
C HIS A 32 1.01 2.44 14.71
N HIS A 33 0.21 2.08 13.72
CA HIS A 33 0.13 2.75 12.42
C HIS A 33 -1.34 3.03 12.06
N PRO A 34 -1.67 4.20 11.47
CA PRO A 34 -3.05 4.54 11.09
C PRO A 34 -3.65 3.60 10.05
N GLY A 35 -2.83 2.88 9.30
CA GLY A 35 -3.23 2.08 8.15
C GLY A 35 -2.96 2.82 6.84
N ALA A 36 -3.14 2.11 5.74
CA ALA A 36 -2.91 2.64 4.40
C ALA A 36 -3.84 1.97 3.37
N SER A 37 -3.92 2.57 2.18
CA SER A 37 -4.55 1.95 1.01
C SER A 37 -3.57 1.90 -0.15
N ALA A 38 -3.67 0.86 -0.98
CA ALA A 38 -2.90 0.73 -2.21
C ALA A 38 -3.79 0.26 -3.37
N VAL A 39 -3.47 0.69 -4.59
CA VAL A 39 -4.34 0.54 -5.74
C VAL A 39 -3.65 -0.16 -6.90
N VAL A 40 -4.21 -1.29 -7.34
CA VAL A 40 -3.88 -1.93 -8.61
C VAL A 40 -4.77 -1.33 -9.69
N ALA A 41 -4.31 -0.29 -10.36
CA ALA A 41 -5.06 0.38 -11.41
C ALA A 41 -4.78 -0.31 -12.75
N VAL A 42 -5.82 -0.93 -13.34
CA VAL A 42 -5.72 -1.69 -14.59
C VAL A 42 -6.57 -1.03 -15.66
N ASP A 43 -5.93 -0.62 -16.76
CA ASP A 43 -6.61 -0.02 -17.91
C ASP A 43 -7.33 -1.07 -18.80
N ASP A 44 -8.13 -0.60 -19.76
CA ASP A 44 -8.90 -1.44 -20.68
C ASP A 44 -8.01 -2.34 -21.57
N GLY A 45 -6.72 -2.03 -21.68
CA GLY A 45 -5.72 -2.83 -22.36
C GLY A 45 -5.04 -3.89 -21.48
N GLY A 46 -5.47 -4.03 -20.21
CA GLY A 46 -4.88 -4.97 -19.25
C GLY A 46 -3.50 -4.54 -18.74
N ARG A 47 -3.17 -3.23 -18.82
CA ARG A 47 -1.91 -2.69 -18.32
C ARG A 47 -2.14 -2.12 -16.92
N VAL A 48 -1.22 -2.46 -16.00
CA VAL A 48 -1.21 -1.93 -14.63
C VAL A 48 -0.37 -0.66 -14.56
N VAL A 49 -0.81 0.29 -13.75
CA VAL A 49 -0.07 1.50 -13.41
C VAL A 49 0.85 1.19 -12.23
N LEU A 50 2.14 1.47 -12.40
CA LEU A 50 3.14 1.40 -11.33
C LEU A 50 3.87 2.74 -11.24
N ILE A 51 4.31 3.08 -10.05
CA ILE A 51 5.16 4.25 -9.77
C ILE A 51 6.56 3.78 -9.37
N ARG A 52 7.58 4.56 -9.70
CA ARG A 52 8.95 4.33 -9.24
C ARG A 52 9.32 5.40 -8.24
N GLN A 53 9.19 5.08 -6.96
CA GLN A 53 9.34 6.01 -5.85
C GLN A 53 10.65 5.80 -5.09
N TYR A 54 11.25 6.90 -4.62
CA TYR A 54 12.42 6.83 -3.74
C TYR A 54 12.01 6.44 -2.33
N ARG A 55 12.59 5.36 -1.83
CA ARG A 55 12.41 4.91 -0.45
C ARG A 55 13.77 4.82 0.24
N HIS A 56 14.05 5.74 1.15
CA HIS A 56 15.33 5.79 1.85
C HIS A 56 15.64 4.47 2.59
N ALA A 57 14.63 3.87 3.22
CA ALA A 57 14.77 2.60 3.92
C ALA A 57 15.11 1.42 2.99
N ALA A 58 14.72 1.50 1.71
CA ALA A 58 15.09 0.51 0.69
C ALA A 58 16.43 0.83 0.00
N GLY A 59 17.06 1.96 0.34
CA GLY A 59 18.33 2.39 -0.24
C GLY A 59 18.24 2.94 -1.65
N GLY A 60 17.04 3.27 -2.16
CA GLY A 60 16.90 3.78 -3.52
C GLY A 60 15.48 3.79 -4.05
N TYR A 61 15.37 3.80 -5.37
CA TYR A 61 14.08 3.76 -6.06
C TYR A 61 13.58 2.33 -6.21
N ILE A 62 12.33 2.09 -5.84
CA ILE A 62 11.64 0.81 -6.01
C ILE A 62 10.33 1.01 -6.78
N TRP A 63 9.86 -0.07 -7.43
CA TRP A 63 8.57 -0.10 -8.09
C TRP A 63 7.47 -0.41 -7.10
N GLU A 64 6.44 0.45 -7.06
CA GLU A 64 5.31 0.33 -6.15
C GLU A 64 3.97 0.53 -6.87
N LEU A 65 2.89 0.07 -6.23
CA LEU A 65 1.54 0.52 -6.53
C LEU A 65 1.35 1.93 -5.93
N PRO A 66 0.52 2.79 -6.53
CA PRO A 66 0.05 4.01 -5.87
C PRO A 66 -0.54 3.67 -4.51
N ALA A 67 -0.08 4.34 -3.45
CA ALA A 67 -0.45 3.99 -2.08
C ALA A 67 -0.09 5.08 -1.08
N GLY A 68 -0.97 5.33 -0.12
CA GLY A 68 -0.68 6.24 0.98
C GLY A 68 -1.44 5.92 2.25
N ILE A 69 -1.13 6.70 3.28
CA ILE A 69 -1.64 6.54 4.65
C ILE A 69 -3.07 7.08 4.72
N LEU A 70 -3.88 6.53 5.62
CA LEU A 70 -5.17 7.10 5.99
C LEU A 70 -4.93 8.41 6.74
N ASP A 71 -5.32 9.55 6.15
CA ASP A 71 -5.01 10.90 6.64
C ASP A 71 -5.79 11.27 7.90
N ALA A 72 -6.96 10.67 8.08
CA ALA A 72 -7.81 10.88 9.24
C ALA A 72 -8.26 9.55 9.83
N PRO A 73 -8.53 9.49 11.17
CA PRO A 73 -9.00 8.27 11.82
C PRO A 73 -10.26 7.65 11.20
N ASP A 74 -11.08 8.47 10.56
CA ASP A 74 -12.36 8.08 9.97
C ASP A 74 -12.32 8.10 8.43
N GLU A 75 -11.15 8.27 7.80
CA GLU A 75 -11.04 8.23 6.33
C GLU A 75 -11.37 6.82 5.84
N PRO A 76 -12.41 6.66 4.98
CA PRO A 76 -12.68 5.36 4.38
C PRO A 76 -11.49 4.90 3.52
N PRO A 77 -11.02 3.65 3.64
CA PRO A 77 -9.91 3.13 2.85
C PRO A 77 -10.09 3.29 1.32
N GLU A 78 -11.32 3.22 0.84
CA GLU A 78 -11.65 3.43 -0.57
C GLU A 78 -11.41 4.89 -1.00
N SER A 79 -11.73 5.85 -0.12
CA SER A 79 -11.49 7.29 -0.38
C SER A 79 -9.99 7.59 -0.44
N CYS A 80 -9.22 7.05 0.51
CA CYS A 80 -7.76 7.11 0.49
C CYS A 80 -7.20 6.50 -0.80
N ALA A 81 -7.66 5.31 -1.20
CA ALA A 81 -7.23 4.67 -2.44
C ALA A 81 -7.49 5.55 -3.68
N ALA A 82 -8.67 6.18 -3.77
CA ALA A 82 -9.02 7.08 -4.88
C ALA A 82 -8.14 8.33 -4.91
N ARG A 83 -7.89 8.94 -3.75
CA ARG A 83 -7.05 10.12 -3.59
C ARG A 83 -5.61 9.83 -4.02
N GLU A 84 -5.00 8.78 -3.47
CA GLU A 84 -3.61 8.39 -3.77
C GLU A 84 -3.41 8.04 -5.25
N LEU A 85 -4.38 7.35 -5.86
CA LEU A 85 -4.33 7.06 -7.28
C LEU A 85 -4.31 8.33 -8.13
N ALA A 86 -5.08 9.35 -7.75
CA ALA A 86 -5.10 10.63 -8.45
C ALA A 86 -3.79 11.41 -8.21
N GLU A 87 -3.34 11.50 -6.97
CA GLU A 87 -2.17 12.29 -6.57
C GLU A 87 -0.87 11.71 -7.13
N GLU A 88 -0.62 10.41 -6.94
CA GLU A 88 0.65 9.78 -7.32
C GLU A 88 0.71 9.34 -8.79
N ALA A 89 -0.42 8.94 -9.39
CA ALA A 89 -0.44 8.40 -10.75
C ALA A 89 -1.17 9.28 -11.78
N GLY A 90 -1.84 10.37 -11.35
CA GLY A 90 -2.63 11.24 -12.22
C GLY A 90 -3.79 10.52 -12.90
N VAL A 91 -4.40 9.59 -12.20
CA VAL A 91 -5.46 8.74 -12.73
C VAL A 91 -6.61 8.64 -11.75
N GLU A 92 -7.83 8.77 -12.24
CA GLU A 92 -9.04 8.42 -11.51
C GLU A 92 -9.65 7.12 -12.03
N ALA A 93 -10.37 6.42 -11.18
CA ALA A 93 -11.07 5.20 -11.53
C ALA A 93 -12.59 5.37 -11.43
N ARG A 94 -13.34 4.75 -12.33
CA ARG A 94 -14.79 4.68 -12.24
C ARG A 94 -15.25 3.65 -11.21
N GLU A 95 -14.47 2.58 -11.03
CA GLU A 95 -14.78 1.47 -10.15
C GLU A 95 -13.56 1.14 -9.30
N LEU A 96 -13.78 1.03 -7.98
CA LEU A 96 -12.84 0.49 -7.01
C LEU A 96 -13.44 -0.78 -6.39
N THR A 97 -12.72 -1.89 -6.45
CA THR A 97 -13.13 -3.15 -5.85
C THR A 97 -12.12 -3.54 -4.77
N HIS A 98 -12.56 -3.73 -3.54
CA HIS A 98 -11.69 -4.19 -2.47
C HIS A 98 -11.23 -5.63 -2.74
N LEU A 99 -9.93 -5.84 -2.82
CA LEU A 99 -9.30 -7.15 -3.05
C LEU A 99 -8.98 -7.89 -1.76
N GLY A 100 -8.72 -7.16 -0.69
CA GLY A 100 -8.35 -7.71 0.60
C GLY A 100 -7.54 -6.73 1.44
N THR A 101 -7.23 -7.15 2.66
CA THR A 101 -6.42 -6.38 3.60
C THR A 101 -5.26 -7.25 4.07
N ILE A 102 -4.06 -6.70 4.08
CA ILE A 102 -2.86 -7.37 4.55
C ILE A 102 -2.28 -6.68 5.78
N PHE A 103 -1.60 -7.43 6.62
CA PHE A 103 -0.65 -6.89 7.59
C PHE A 103 0.73 -6.85 6.93
N THR A 104 1.49 -5.79 7.16
CA THR A 104 2.85 -5.67 6.62
C THR A 104 3.87 -6.45 7.45
N THR A 105 3.89 -6.21 8.76
CA THR A 105 4.88 -6.81 9.66
C THR A 105 4.25 -7.11 11.04
N PRO A 106 3.29 -8.06 11.11
CA PRO A 106 2.46 -8.28 12.30
C PRO A 106 3.22 -8.78 13.54
N GLY A 107 4.53 -9.05 13.40
CA GLY A 107 5.38 -9.39 14.52
C GLY A 107 5.62 -8.24 15.49
N PHE A 108 5.56 -6.98 15.02
CA PHE A 108 5.79 -5.79 15.84
C PHE A 108 5.07 -4.52 15.34
N CYS A 109 4.33 -4.59 14.25
CA CYS A 109 3.59 -3.46 13.68
C CYS A 109 2.16 -3.88 13.36
N ASP A 110 1.19 -3.04 13.72
CA ASP A 110 -0.23 -3.29 13.45
C ASP A 110 -0.71 -2.66 12.13
N GLU A 111 0.22 -2.19 11.29
CA GLU A 111 -0.10 -1.62 9.98
C GLU A 111 -0.93 -2.58 9.13
N ARG A 112 -2.07 -2.08 8.68
CA ARG A 112 -2.95 -2.74 7.70
C ARG A 112 -2.93 -1.94 6.41
N ILE A 113 -2.78 -2.64 5.28
CA ILE A 113 -2.93 -2.04 3.96
C ILE A 113 -4.16 -2.64 3.29
N HIS A 114 -5.10 -1.79 2.91
CA HIS A 114 -6.28 -2.15 2.13
C HIS A 114 -5.92 -2.10 0.66
N LEU A 115 -6.09 -3.23 -0.04
CA LEU A 115 -5.75 -3.39 -1.45
C LEU A 115 -6.99 -3.28 -2.31
N PHE A 116 -6.95 -2.43 -3.33
CA PHE A 116 -8.06 -2.19 -4.26
C PHE A 116 -7.65 -2.46 -5.70
N LEU A 117 -8.61 -2.98 -6.49
CA LEU A 117 -8.54 -3.01 -7.95
C LEU A 117 -9.31 -1.81 -8.50
N ALA A 118 -8.64 -0.98 -9.30
CA ALA A 118 -9.23 0.16 -9.98
C ALA A 118 -9.41 -0.13 -11.45
N ARG A 119 -10.61 0.17 -12.00
CA ARG A 119 -10.98 -0.01 -13.40
C ARG A 119 -11.72 1.21 -13.96
N GLY A 120 -11.81 1.29 -15.31
CA GLY A 120 -12.41 2.43 -15.97
C GLY A 120 -11.61 3.71 -15.75
N LEU A 121 -10.30 3.61 -15.99
CA LEU A 121 -9.34 4.66 -15.71
C LEU A 121 -9.52 5.87 -16.63
N ARG A 122 -9.43 7.07 -16.06
CA ARG A 122 -9.40 8.35 -16.78
C ARG A 122 -8.26 9.22 -16.26
N GLN A 123 -7.80 10.16 -17.08
CA GLN A 123 -6.77 11.11 -16.67
C GLN A 123 -7.33 12.06 -15.59
N ALA A 124 -6.54 12.29 -14.55
CA ALA A 124 -6.77 13.26 -13.50
C ALA A 124 -5.62 14.27 -13.44
N GLU A 125 -5.80 15.35 -12.69
CA GLU A 125 -4.72 16.27 -12.38
C GLU A 125 -3.78 15.62 -11.36
N HIS A 126 -2.46 15.81 -11.54
CA HIS A 126 -1.44 15.36 -10.60
C HIS A 126 -1.25 16.36 -9.47
N GLY A 127 -0.95 15.86 -8.27
CA GLY A 127 -0.53 16.67 -7.15
C GLY A 127 0.26 15.82 -6.16
N HIS A 128 1.59 15.79 -6.30
CA HIS A 128 2.45 15.10 -5.34
C HIS A 128 2.66 15.94 -4.07
N GLU A 129 2.77 15.27 -2.93
CA GLU A 129 3.27 15.91 -1.72
C GLU A 129 4.75 16.29 -1.87
N ALA A 130 5.18 17.34 -1.17
CA ALA A 130 6.53 17.91 -1.33
C ALA A 130 7.65 16.94 -0.87
N ASP A 131 7.35 15.95 -0.05
CA ASP A 131 8.26 14.92 0.46
C ASP A 131 8.19 13.59 -0.34
N GLU A 132 7.39 13.55 -1.41
CA GLU A 132 7.30 12.42 -2.32
C GLU A 132 8.16 12.61 -3.55
N VAL A 133 9.05 11.66 -3.82
CA VAL A 133 9.93 11.67 -4.99
C VAL A 133 9.57 10.49 -5.89
N ILE A 134 8.63 10.73 -6.81
CA ILE A 134 8.26 9.78 -7.87
C ILE A 134 9.05 10.11 -9.12
N ALA A 135 9.94 9.21 -9.52
CA ALA A 135 10.82 9.40 -10.67
C ALA A 135 10.17 8.98 -11.99
N GLU A 136 9.21 8.06 -11.95
CA GLU A 136 8.61 7.47 -13.14
C GLU A 136 7.22 6.91 -12.82
N ILE A 137 6.29 7.07 -13.76
CA ILE A 137 4.99 6.38 -13.79
C ILE A 137 4.98 5.50 -15.02
N ALA A 138 4.85 4.19 -14.84
CA ALA A 138 4.84 3.22 -15.93
C ALA A 138 3.46 2.56 -16.09
N ARG A 139 3.13 2.22 -17.34
CA ARG A 139 1.97 1.37 -17.67
C ARG A 139 2.46 0.17 -18.46
N LEU A 140 2.39 -1.00 -17.85
CA LEU A 140 2.88 -2.23 -18.45
C LEU A 140 1.86 -3.37 -18.29
N PRO A 141 1.89 -4.39 -19.16
CA PRO A 141 1.00 -5.53 -19.02
C PRO A 141 1.08 -6.14 -17.62
N LEU A 142 -0.04 -6.50 -17.01
CA LEU A 142 -0.07 -7.13 -15.68
C LEU A 142 0.82 -8.39 -15.64
N ALA A 143 0.86 -9.16 -16.73
CA ALA A 143 1.74 -10.33 -16.85
C ALA A 143 3.23 -9.96 -16.75
N GLU A 144 3.63 -8.80 -17.28
CA GLU A 144 5.01 -8.29 -17.18
C GLU A 144 5.32 -7.82 -15.76
N ALA A 145 4.41 -7.10 -15.08
CA ALA A 145 4.58 -6.74 -13.68
C ALA A 145 4.78 -7.98 -12.80
N LEU A 146 4.01 -9.05 -13.01
CA LEU A 146 4.20 -10.32 -12.32
C LEU A 146 5.54 -11.01 -12.69
N ALA A 147 6.03 -10.82 -13.91
CA ALA A 147 7.35 -11.30 -14.29
C ALA A 147 8.47 -10.50 -13.59
N MET A 148 8.32 -9.18 -13.43
CA MET A 148 9.24 -8.33 -12.66
C MET A 148 9.30 -8.75 -11.18
N VAL A 149 8.18 -9.16 -10.57
CA VAL A 149 8.19 -9.76 -9.23
C VAL A 149 9.07 -11.02 -9.19
N ARG A 150 8.90 -11.94 -10.15
CA ARG A 150 9.69 -13.18 -10.21
C ARG A 150 11.19 -12.94 -10.45
N ARG A 151 11.56 -11.85 -11.12
CA ARG A 151 12.95 -11.45 -11.36
C ARG A 151 13.55 -10.64 -10.21
N GLY A 152 12.75 -10.28 -9.18
CA GLY A 152 13.19 -9.46 -8.06
C GLY A 152 13.37 -7.97 -8.41
N GLU A 153 12.76 -7.49 -9.47
CA GLU A 153 12.73 -6.08 -9.86
C GLU A 153 11.64 -5.31 -9.08
N ILE A 154 10.54 -5.99 -8.74
CA ILE A 154 9.53 -5.52 -7.79
C ILE A 154 9.74 -6.28 -6.48
N VAL A 155 10.08 -5.54 -5.42
CA VAL A 155 10.43 -6.10 -4.10
C VAL A 155 9.50 -5.60 -2.99
N ASP A 156 8.63 -4.65 -3.28
CA ASP A 156 7.68 -4.10 -2.32
C ASP A 156 6.53 -5.08 -2.03
N GLY A 157 6.33 -5.42 -0.75
CA GLY A 157 5.39 -6.44 -0.32
C GLY A 157 3.93 -6.15 -0.66
N LYS A 158 3.46 -4.89 -0.49
CA LYS A 158 2.09 -4.50 -0.85
C LYS A 158 1.84 -4.62 -2.36
N THR A 159 2.83 -4.24 -3.16
CA THR A 159 2.79 -4.33 -4.62
C THR A 159 2.71 -5.79 -5.07
N ILE A 160 3.57 -6.66 -4.52
CA ILE A 160 3.55 -8.10 -4.81
C ILE A 160 2.18 -8.71 -4.48
N ALA A 161 1.66 -8.44 -3.27
CA ALA A 161 0.37 -8.95 -2.84
C ALA A 161 -0.77 -8.44 -3.74
N GLY A 162 -0.81 -7.12 -3.99
CA GLY A 162 -1.82 -6.48 -4.82
C GLY A 162 -1.87 -7.03 -6.24
N LEU A 163 -0.71 -7.14 -6.91
CA LEU A 163 -0.62 -7.68 -8.28
C LEU A 163 -1.16 -9.11 -8.36
N HIS A 164 -0.83 -9.99 -7.39
CA HIS A 164 -1.31 -11.35 -7.39
C HIS A 164 -2.82 -11.45 -7.11
N LEU A 165 -3.34 -10.65 -6.16
CA LEU A 165 -4.78 -10.62 -5.88
C LEU A 165 -5.57 -10.07 -7.08
N ALA A 166 -5.09 -9.01 -7.72
CA ALA A 166 -5.72 -8.47 -8.92
C ALA A 166 -5.71 -9.47 -10.09
N ALA A 167 -4.60 -10.17 -10.30
CA ALA A 167 -4.52 -11.20 -11.32
C ALA A 167 -5.52 -12.34 -11.07
N ALA A 168 -5.69 -12.78 -9.83
CA ALA A 168 -6.67 -13.81 -9.46
C ALA A 168 -8.11 -13.30 -9.67
N ALA A 169 -8.42 -12.06 -9.26
CA ALA A 169 -9.75 -11.47 -9.43
C ALA A 169 -10.12 -11.30 -10.91
N LEU A 170 -9.17 -10.83 -11.75
CA LEU A 170 -9.38 -10.66 -13.19
C LEU A 170 -9.52 -11.97 -13.97
N ALA A 171 -8.91 -13.06 -13.48
CA ALA A 171 -9.04 -14.38 -14.08
C ALA A 171 -10.38 -15.06 -13.73
N ALA A 172 -11.08 -14.60 -12.69
CA ALA A 172 -12.36 -15.13 -12.24
C ALA A 172 -13.57 -14.37 -12.80
N ALA A 173 -13.34 -13.23 -13.46
CA ALA A 173 -14.38 -12.36 -14.04
C ALA A 173 -14.60 -12.68 -15.54
#